data_bc2fdc10bddd804ad12e31502399a7e9
#
_entry.id   bc2fdc10bddd804ad12e31502399a7e9
#
_cell.length_a   1.000
_cell.length_b   1.000
_cell.length_c   1.000
_cell.angle_alpha   90.00
_cell.angle_beta   90.00
_cell.angle_gamma   90.00
#
_symmetry.space_group_name_H-M   'P 1'
#
loop_
_entity.id
_entity.type
_entity.pdbx_description
1 polymer ?
#
loop_
_entity_poly.entity_id
_entity_poly.type
_entity_poly.pdbx_seq_one_letter_code
_entity_poly.pdbx_strand_id
1 'polypeptide(L)'
;MDKEENIDEFLSRFLALPAGYSRVQFDARSYGMTIEISEDMKRRKLFARELGGTDHVSFNLYQLDGKPPILKPCEMPAAKVIDFVLSFKSTD
;
A
#
# COMPACT_ATOMS: atom_id res chain seq x y z
N MET A 1 9.40 1.30 -18.44
CA MET A 1 9.43 2.05 -17.17
C MET A 1 10.32 1.30 -16.20
N ASP A 2 11.28 1.94 -15.60
CA ASP A 2 12.17 1.22 -14.71
C ASP A 2 11.63 1.18 -13.27
N LYS A 3 12.27 0.37 -12.44
CA LYS A 3 11.81 0.13 -11.08
C LYS A 3 11.90 1.38 -10.21
N GLU A 4 12.87 2.25 -10.47
CA GLU A 4 13.04 3.44 -9.65
C GLU A 4 11.86 4.40 -9.81
N GLU A 5 11.38 4.59 -11.03
CA GLU A 5 10.23 5.43 -11.29
C GLU A 5 8.98 4.88 -10.60
N ASN A 6 8.78 3.57 -10.66
CA ASN A 6 7.62 2.94 -10.00
C ASN A 6 7.68 3.09 -8.49
N ILE A 7 8.87 2.99 -7.91
CA ILE A 7 9.06 3.13 -6.47
C ILE A 7 8.76 4.57 -6.05
N ASP A 8 9.24 5.56 -6.80
CA ASP A 8 8.98 6.96 -6.46
C ASP A 8 7.49 7.30 -6.52
N GLU A 9 6.80 6.84 -7.56
CA GLU A 9 5.36 7.05 -7.67
C GLU A 9 4.60 6.32 -6.57
N PHE A 10 5.01 5.09 -6.26
CA PHE A 10 4.42 4.33 -5.18
C PHE A 10 4.52 5.08 -3.85
N LEU A 11 5.71 5.55 -3.52
CA LEU A 11 5.92 6.27 -2.26
C LEU A 11 5.11 7.56 -2.22
N SER A 12 5.10 8.32 -3.30
CA SER A 12 4.35 9.56 -3.37
C SER A 12 2.86 9.32 -3.13
N ARG A 13 2.32 8.31 -3.78
CA ARG A 13 0.89 7.99 -3.63
C ARG A 13 0.57 7.41 -2.27
N PHE A 14 1.37 6.46 -1.79
CA PHE A 14 1.11 5.80 -0.53
C PHE A 14 1.22 6.77 0.65
N LEU A 15 2.22 7.62 0.66
CA LEU A 15 2.43 8.55 1.76
C LEU A 15 1.36 9.65 1.84
N ALA A 16 0.59 9.84 0.76
CA ALA A 16 -0.51 10.78 0.77
C ALA A 16 -1.82 10.17 1.29
N LEU A 17 -1.86 8.86 1.52
CA LEU A 17 -3.09 8.21 1.97
C LEU A 17 -3.26 8.38 3.49
N PRO A 18 -4.48 8.71 3.94
CA PRO A 18 -4.73 8.84 5.38
C PRO A 18 -4.87 7.48 6.06
N ALA A 19 -4.68 7.46 7.36
CA ALA A 19 -5.00 6.27 8.15
C ALA A 19 -6.51 6.04 8.15
N GLY A 20 -6.91 4.77 8.30
CA GLY A 20 -8.31 4.40 8.39
C GLY A 20 -8.69 3.37 7.36
N TYR A 21 -9.98 3.09 7.34
CA TYR A 21 -10.57 2.08 6.45
C TYR A 21 -11.24 2.76 5.26
N SER A 22 -11.07 2.17 4.07
CA SER A 22 -11.79 2.61 2.88
C SER A 22 -12.03 1.42 1.95
N ARG A 23 -13.01 1.57 1.08
CA ARG A 23 -13.26 0.56 0.04
C ARG A 23 -12.67 1.07 -1.27
N VAL A 24 -11.99 0.19 -1.94
CA VAL A 24 -11.32 0.53 -3.20
C VAL A 24 -11.57 -0.56 -4.22
N GLN A 25 -11.33 -0.24 -5.48
CA GLN A 25 -11.37 -1.21 -6.57
C GLN A 25 -9.99 -1.41 -7.15
N PHE A 26 -9.65 -2.65 -7.38
CA PHE A 26 -8.40 -3.00 -8.01
C PHE A 26 -8.64 -4.22 -8.89
N ASP A 27 -8.22 -4.15 -10.16
CA ASP A 27 -8.34 -5.25 -11.11
C ASP A 27 -9.79 -5.76 -11.18
N ALA A 28 -10.75 -4.83 -11.26
CA ALA A 28 -12.19 -5.11 -11.34
C ALA A 28 -12.76 -5.83 -10.12
N ARG A 29 -12.07 -5.78 -8.99
CA ARG A 29 -12.51 -6.39 -7.73
C ARG A 29 -12.57 -5.35 -6.64
N SER A 30 -13.43 -5.58 -5.65
CA SER A 30 -13.56 -4.68 -4.50
C SER A 30 -12.71 -5.17 -3.35
N TYR A 31 -12.02 -4.23 -2.70
CA TYR A 31 -11.18 -4.53 -1.53
C TYR A 31 -11.55 -3.61 -0.38
N GLY A 32 -11.49 -4.15 0.84
CA GLY A 32 -11.52 -3.32 2.03
C GLY A 32 -10.10 -3.05 2.45
N MET A 33 -9.70 -1.77 2.44
CA MET A 33 -8.32 -1.37 2.68
C MET A 33 -8.23 -0.62 4.01
N THR A 34 -7.28 -1.03 4.86
CA THR A 34 -7.00 -0.36 6.12
C THR A 34 -5.56 0.12 6.12
N ILE A 35 -5.37 1.37 6.50
CA ILE A 35 -4.03 1.95 6.65
C ILE A 35 -3.84 2.35 8.10
N GLU A 36 -2.74 1.90 8.70
CA GLU A 36 -2.33 2.25 10.05
C GLU A 36 -1.02 3.02 10.00
N ILE A 37 -0.94 4.09 10.77
CA ILE A 37 0.27 4.92 10.86
C ILE A 37 0.69 4.92 12.32
N SER A 38 1.95 4.55 12.62
CA SER A 38 2.44 4.55 13.99
C SER A 38 2.50 5.97 14.55
N GLU A 39 2.48 6.09 15.89
CA GLU A 39 2.49 7.41 16.54
C GLU A 39 3.71 8.24 16.17
N ASP A 40 4.87 7.61 16.02
CA ASP A 40 6.09 8.30 15.64
C ASP A 40 6.20 8.54 14.13
N MET A 41 5.20 8.10 13.37
CA MET A 41 5.13 8.21 11.91
C MET A 41 6.26 7.49 11.17
N LYS A 42 6.95 6.59 11.83
CA LYS A 42 8.06 5.86 11.22
C LYS A 42 7.64 4.55 10.57
N ARG A 43 6.42 4.09 10.81
CA ARG A 43 5.90 2.88 10.20
C ARG A 43 4.47 3.10 9.72
N ARG A 44 4.21 2.69 8.50
CA ARG A 44 2.86 2.65 7.94
C ARG A 44 2.57 1.23 7.48
N LYS A 45 1.36 0.77 7.72
CA LYS A 45 0.94 -0.56 7.30
C LYS A 45 -0.30 -0.44 6.45
N LEU A 46 -0.33 -1.19 5.35
CA LEU A 46 -1.53 -1.33 4.54
C LEU A 46 -1.95 -2.79 4.56
N PHE A 47 -3.23 -3.01 4.79
CA PHE A 47 -3.84 -4.32 4.63
C PHE A 47 -5.11 -4.16 3.81
N ALA A 48 -5.18 -4.82 2.66
CA ALA A 48 -6.36 -4.81 1.81
C ALA A 48 -6.81 -6.23 1.59
N ARG A 49 -8.11 -6.46 1.75
CA ARG A 49 -8.71 -7.78 1.63
C ARG A 49 -9.77 -7.74 0.57
N GLU A 50 -9.73 -8.69 -0.36
CA GLU A 50 -10.73 -8.80 -1.39
C GLU A 50 -12.09 -9.13 -0.75
N LEU A 51 -13.10 -8.30 -1.06
CA LEU A 51 -14.45 -8.51 -0.56
C LEU A 51 -15.15 -9.51 -1.48
N GLY A 52 -15.58 -10.62 -0.90
CA GLY A 52 -16.20 -11.68 -1.70
C GLY A 52 -15.20 -12.62 -2.36
N GLY A 53 -13.93 -12.53 -2.03
CA GLY A 53 -12.91 -13.40 -2.61
C GLY A 53 -11.82 -13.69 -1.58
N THR A 54 -10.69 -14.22 -2.05
CA THR A 54 -9.62 -14.68 -1.16
C THR A 54 -8.32 -13.91 -1.31
N ASP A 55 -8.24 -12.96 -2.24
CA ASP A 55 -6.99 -12.23 -2.43
C ASP A 55 -6.79 -11.18 -1.34
N HIS A 56 -5.53 -10.89 -1.06
CA HIS A 56 -5.19 -9.82 -0.13
C HIS A 56 -3.87 -9.18 -0.53
N VAL A 57 -3.67 -7.95 -0.06
CA VAL A 57 -2.41 -7.20 -0.23
C VAL A 57 -2.03 -6.68 1.14
N SER A 58 -0.79 -6.91 1.55
CA SER A 58 -0.35 -6.48 2.89
C SER A 58 1.12 -6.14 2.87
N PHE A 59 1.47 -5.02 3.49
CA PHE A 59 2.87 -4.64 3.61
C PHE A 59 3.05 -3.60 4.71
N ASN A 60 4.30 -3.46 5.13
CA ASN A 60 4.73 -2.39 6.01
C ASN A 60 5.74 -1.52 5.28
N LEU A 61 5.70 -0.22 5.53
CA LEU A 61 6.69 0.72 5.06
C LEU A 61 7.34 1.39 6.25
N TYR A 62 8.66 1.33 6.34
CA TYR A 62 9.43 1.93 7.42
C TYR A 62 10.16 3.15 6.92
N GLN A 63 10.01 4.26 7.63
CA GLN A 63 10.69 5.52 7.33
C GLN A 63 11.58 5.88 8.52
N LEU A 64 12.80 5.39 8.50
CA LEU A 64 13.74 5.63 9.59
C LEU A 64 14.55 6.89 9.29
N ASP A 65 14.88 7.64 10.35
CA ASP A 65 15.60 8.90 10.20
C ASP A 65 16.93 8.70 9.49
N GLY A 66 17.17 9.54 8.48
CA GLY A 66 18.42 9.53 7.75
C GLY A 66 18.63 8.34 6.83
N LYS A 67 17.57 7.57 6.57
CA LYS A 67 17.66 6.37 5.73
C LYS A 67 16.56 6.35 4.69
N PRO A 68 16.79 5.69 3.54
CA PRO A 68 15.71 5.53 2.57
C PRO A 68 14.57 4.69 3.14
N PRO A 69 13.35 4.87 2.65
CA PRO A 69 12.23 4.05 3.09
C PRO A 69 12.47 2.57 2.79
N ILE A 70 11.98 1.72 3.68
CA ILE A 70 12.12 0.26 3.54
C ILE A 70 10.74 -0.35 3.37
N LEU A 71 10.51 -0.99 2.23
CA LEU A 71 9.25 -1.68 1.94
C LEU A 71 9.38 -3.15 2.32
N LYS A 72 8.46 -3.62 3.16
CA LYS A 72 8.42 -5.01 3.60
C LYS A 72 7.07 -5.63 3.26
N PRO A 73 6.94 -6.26 2.09
CA PRO A 73 5.71 -7.01 1.79
C PRO A 73 5.55 -8.21 2.71
N CYS A 74 4.30 -8.59 2.97
CA CYS A 74 3.97 -9.72 3.84
C CYS A 74 3.65 -10.93 2.96
N GLU A 75 4.65 -11.80 2.76
CA GLU A 75 4.49 -13.07 2.04
C GLU A 75 4.03 -12.91 0.59
N MET A 76 4.42 -11.82 -0.05
CA MET A 76 4.09 -11.60 -1.46
C MET A 76 5.18 -10.76 -2.11
N PRO A 77 5.29 -10.77 -3.45
CA PRO A 77 6.31 -9.98 -4.12
C PRO A 77 6.07 -8.47 -3.98
N ALA A 78 7.15 -7.70 -3.93
CA ALA A 78 7.03 -6.24 -3.90
C ALA A 78 6.25 -5.71 -5.09
N ALA A 79 6.40 -6.34 -6.25
CA ALA A 79 5.68 -5.92 -7.45
C ALA A 79 4.16 -5.91 -7.24
N LYS A 80 3.64 -6.87 -6.47
CA LYS A 80 2.20 -6.93 -6.22
C LYS A 80 1.73 -5.74 -5.39
N VAL A 81 2.44 -5.40 -4.32
CA VAL A 81 2.01 -4.28 -3.47
C VAL A 81 2.18 -2.95 -4.18
N ILE A 82 3.24 -2.80 -4.98
CA ILE A 82 3.45 -1.58 -5.75
C ILE A 82 2.33 -1.40 -6.78
N ASP A 83 2.00 -2.46 -7.51
CA ASP A 83 0.93 -2.42 -8.50
C ASP A 83 -0.41 -2.06 -7.87
N PHE A 84 -0.71 -2.65 -6.70
CA PHE A 84 -1.95 -2.35 -6.01
C PHE A 84 -2.06 -0.87 -5.67
N VAL A 85 -1.02 -0.30 -5.05
CA VAL A 85 -1.07 1.10 -4.62
C VAL A 85 -1.14 2.04 -5.82
N LEU A 86 -0.44 1.73 -6.89
CA LEU A 86 -0.45 2.58 -8.07
C LEU A 86 -1.75 2.52 -8.86
N SER A 87 -2.51 1.43 -8.73
CA SER A 87 -3.62 1.17 -9.63
C SER A 87 -5.00 1.18 -9.00
N PHE A 88 -5.11 1.06 -7.66
CA PHE A 88 -6.43 1.02 -7.07
C PHE A 88 -7.16 2.36 -7.24
N LYS A 89 -8.49 2.29 -7.27
CA LYS A 89 -9.35 3.46 -7.37
C LYS A 89 -10.29 3.50 -6.19
N SER A 90 -10.49 4.70 -5.65
CA SER A 90 -11.47 4.88 -4.58
C SER A 90 -12.88 4.67 -5.14
N THR A 91 -13.75 4.06 -4.32
CA THR A 91 -15.14 3.84 -4.70
C THR A 91 -16.07 4.92 -4.16
N ASP A 92 -15.53 5.89 -3.47
CA ASP A 92 -16.32 6.98 -2.91
C ASP A 92 -16.61 8.07 -3.93
#